data_6fb9ab4351e2d3c8874c3376a0c7355f
#
_entry.id   6fb9ab4351e2d3c8874c3376a0c7355f
#
_cell.length_a   1.000
_cell.length_b   1.000
_cell.length_c   1.000
_cell.angle_alpha   90.00
_cell.angle_beta   90.00
_cell.angle_gamma   90.00
#
_symmetry.space_group_name_H-M   'P 1'
#
loop_
_entity.id
_entity.type
_entity.pdbx_description
1 polymer ?
#
loop_
_entity_poly.entity_id
_entity_poly.type
_entity_poly.pdbx_seq_one_letter_code
_entity_poly.pdbx_strand_id
1 'polypeptide(L)'
;MITPNFKKFKIEAYKPGKSKVKKLKNVIKLSANESALGMSPKAKKIISNKNLNLDKYPDGKSQNLRKAISKAYKCNSEKIICGAGSDEVIQMLCQLFLNPKDEVVVPEYSFLMYRIYSKIVGAKVVFAKEINFKVSVNEILKKITKKTKIVFIANPNNPTGTYLTKTEVLELRKKLNKKILLVIDDAYAEYMKNKDYSSGLDLFKNKDNVFILRTFSKMFGLASLRVGWGYGSKKIVDALNVIKPPFNVNGIAQLAAIESLKDKAFITKSLSLIHI
;
A
#
# COMPACT_ATOMS: atom_id res chain seq x y z
N MET A 1 25.43 -21.25 -25.49
CA MET A 1 24.63 -21.58 -24.30
C MET A 1 23.16 -21.54 -24.67
N ILE A 2 22.39 -22.58 -24.37
CA ILE A 2 20.95 -22.64 -24.62
C ILE A 2 20.25 -22.19 -23.35
N THR A 3 19.56 -21.05 -23.41
CA THR A 3 18.74 -20.56 -22.29
C THR A 3 17.34 -21.17 -22.40
N PRO A 4 16.79 -21.75 -21.32
CA PRO A 4 15.42 -22.27 -21.32
C PRO A 4 14.41 -21.16 -21.67
N ASN A 5 13.30 -21.54 -22.28
CA ASN A 5 12.24 -20.61 -22.60
C ASN A 5 11.59 -20.05 -21.33
N PHE A 6 11.39 -18.75 -21.29
CA PHE A 6 10.71 -18.07 -20.18
C PHE A 6 9.71 -17.02 -20.70
N LYS A 7 8.77 -16.65 -19.85
CA LYS A 7 7.75 -15.65 -20.20
C LYS A 7 8.39 -14.28 -20.37
N LYS A 8 8.28 -13.71 -21.56
CA LYS A 8 8.72 -12.34 -21.82
C LYS A 8 7.61 -11.36 -21.49
N PHE A 9 7.88 -10.40 -20.59
CA PHE A 9 6.95 -9.35 -20.24
C PHE A 9 7.21 -8.09 -21.05
N LYS A 10 6.19 -7.51 -21.65
CA LYS A 10 6.24 -6.17 -22.28
C LYS A 10 6.04 -5.10 -21.19
N ILE A 11 6.95 -5.06 -20.22
CA ILE A 11 6.90 -4.16 -19.06
C ILE A 11 8.31 -3.60 -18.88
N GLU A 12 8.43 -2.29 -18.69
CA GLU A 12 9.69 -1.72 -18.21
C GLU A 12 9.89 -2.04 -16.74
N ALA A 13 11.11 -2.39 -16.35
CA ALA A 13 11.48 -2.58 -14.96
C ALA A 13 11.27 -1.28 -14.18
N TYR A 14 10.86 -1.41 -12.93
CA TYR A 14 10.75 -0.26 -12.02
C TYR A 14 12.11 0.45 -11.90
N LYS A 15 12.14 1.73 -12.23
CA LYS A 15 13.34 2.57 -12.09
C LYS A 15 13.17 3.44 -10.84
N PRO A 16 13.89 3.15 -9.74
CA PRO A 16 13.82 4.00 -8.54
C PRO A 16 14.38 5.39 -8.84
N GLY A 17 13.91 6.38 -8.11
CA GLY A 17 14.45 7.73 -8.19
C GLY A 17 15.95 7.76 -7.86
N LYS A 18 16.69 8.67 -8.50
CA LYS A 18 18.13 8.80 -8.30
C LYS A 18 18.44 9.21 -6.86
N SER A 19 19.37 8.51 -6.23
CA SER A 19 19.87 8.82 -4.89
C SER A 19 21.26 9.45 -4.89
N LYS A 20 21.95 9.47 -6.04
CA LYS A 20 23.26 10.08 -6.24
C LYS A 20 23.27 10.88 -7.54
N VAL A 21 23.90 12.03 -7.54
CA VAL A 21 24.17 12.84 -8.73
C VAL A 21 25.67 12.94 -8.90
N LYS A 22 26.18 12.62 -10.10
CA LYS A 22 27.63 12.71 -10.36
C LYS A 22 28.14 14.11 -10.03
N LYS A 23 29.30 14.18 -9.38
CA LYS A 23 30.01 15.41 -8.98
C LYS A 23 29.36 16.23 -7.84
N LEU A 24 28.22 15.84 -7.28
CA LEU A 24 27.64 16.54 -6.13
C LEU A 24 27.87 15.74 -4.84
N LYS A 25 28.40 16.44 -3.81
CA LYS A 25 28.46 15.98 -2.42
C LYS A 25 27.21 16.50 -1.70
N ASN A 26 26.66 15.73 -0.75
CA ASN A 26 25.52 16.13 0.08
C ASN A 26 24.18 16.33 -0.69
N VAL A 27 23.83 15.37 -1.52
CA VAL A 27 22.54 15.38 -2.23
C VAL A 27 21.39 15.07 -1.26
N ILE A 28 20.40 15.95 -1.20
CA ILE A 28 19.13 15.69 -0.49
C ILE A 28 18.24 14.84 -1.40
N LYS A 29 17.99 13.60 -1.00
CA LYS A 29 17.14 12.68 -1.76
C LYS A 29 15.68 12.90 -1.41
N LEU A 30 14.89 13.39 -2.37
CA LEU A 30 13.43 13.59 -2.24
C LEU A 30 12.59 12.66 -3.16
N SER A 31 13.24 11.73 -3.84
CA SER A 31 12.66 10.96 -4.94
C SER A 31 11.84 9.72 -4.54
N ALA A 32 11.72 9.41 -3.25
CA ALA A 32 11.02 8.21 -2.78
C ALA A 32 10.00 8.49 -1.64
N ASN A 33 9.75 9.77 -1.34
CA ASN A 33 8.82 10.19 -0.29
C ASN A 33 9.14 9.51 1.06
N GLU A 34 10.43 9.41 1.40
CA GLU A 34 10.89 8.89 2.68
C GLU A 34 10.59 9.91 3.79
N SER A 35 10.47 9.45 5.04
CA SER A 35 10.25 10.35 6.19
C SER A 35 11.44 11.29 6.40
N ALA A 36 11.21 12.61 6.38
CA ALA A 36 12.23 13.60 6.62
C ALA A 36 12.82 13.54 8.04
N LEU A 37 12.05 13.08 9.03
CA LEU A 37 12.49 12.85 10.41
C LEU A 37 13.15 11.49 10.62
N GLY A 38 13.22 10.67 9.58
CA GLY A 38 13.67 9.29 9.68
C GLY A 38 12.70 8.41 10.47
N MET A 39 13.23 7.52 11.28
CA MET A 39 12.49 6.50 12.04
C MET A 39 12.16 7.00 13.46
N SER A 40 11.03 6.55 14.00
CA SER A 40 10.64 6.83 15.38
C SER A 40 11.71 6.39 16.38
N PRO A 41 12.00 7.18 17.45
CA PRO A 41 12.93 6.80 18.50
C PRO A 41 12.62 5.45 19.14
N LYS A 42 11.35 5.11 19.34
CA LYS A 42 10.95 3.81 19.89
C LYS A 42 11.30 2.66 18.95
N ALA A 43 11.06 2.81 17.65
CA ALA A 43 11.46 1.81 16.66
C ALA A 43 12.99 1.69 16.56
N LYS A 44 13.72 2.81 16.61
CA LYS A 44 15.19 2.84 16.59
C LYS A 44 15.78 2.07 17.76
N LYS A 45 15.18 2.20 18.97
CA LYS A 45 15.59 1.45 20.16
C LYS A 45 15.51 -0.07 19.97
N ILE A 46 14.44 -0.54 19.29
CA ILE A 46 14.30 -1.98 18.97
C ILE A 46 15.44 -2.45 18.07
N ILE A 47 15.72 -1.72 17.00
CA ILE A 47 16.76 -2.10 16.02
C ILE A 47 18.16 -2.10 16.65
N SER A 48 18.41 -1.18 17.60
CA SER A 48 19.68 -1.10 18.32
C SER A 48 19.83 -2.14 19.45
N ASN A 49 18.80 -2.97 19.69
CA ASN A 49 18.87 -3.99 20.73
C ASN A 49 19.74 -5.18 20.26
N LYS A 50 20.84 -5.42 20.97
CA LYS A 50 21.80 -6.51 20.69
C LYS A 50 21.24 -7.92 20.99
N ASN A 51 20.14 -8.01 21.73
CA ASN A 51 19.54 -9.29 22.17
C ASN A 51 18.37 -9.74 21.26
N LEU A 52 18.37 -9.34 20.00
CA LEU A 52 17.38 -9.83 19.02
C LEU A 52 17.74 -11.26 18.60
N ASN A 53 16.79 -12.18 18.70
CA ASN A 53 16.94 -13.56 18.23
C ASN A 53 16.77 -13.59 16.69
N LEU A 54 17.84 -13.25 15.96
CA LEU A 54 17.82 -13.18 14.49
C LEU A 54 18.06 -14.54 13.83
N ASP A 55 18.45 -15.54 14.60
CA ASP A 55 18.64 -16.93 14.22
C ASP A 55 17.34 -17.72 14.08
N LYS A 56 16.21 -17.15 14.49
CA LYS A 56 14.89 -17.79 14.46
C LYS A 56 13.94 -17.13 13.47
N TYR A 57 13.12 -17.96 12.82
CA TYR A 57 12.03 -17.43 11.99
C TYR A 57 11.08 -16.56 12.80
N PRO A 58 10.58 -15.45 12.22
CA PRO A 58 9.59 -14.60 12.87
C PRO A 58 8.21 -15.27 12.94
N ASP A 59 7.27 -14.64 13.65
CA ASP A 59 5.85 -15.04 13.60
C ASP A 59 5.31 -14.90 12.18
N GLY A 60 5.11 -16.02 11.48
CA GLY A 60 4.61 -16.06 10.12
C GLY A 60 3.18 -15.56 9.95
N LYS A 61 2.40 -15.47 11.05
CA LYS A 61 1.05 -14.90 11.07
C LYS A 61 1.03 -13.43 11.48
N SER A 62 2.17 -12.88 11.90
CA SER A 62 2.31 -11.50 12.40
C SER A 62 1.24 -11.13 13.44
N GLN A 63 0.90 -12.05 14.35
CA GLN A 63 -0.24 -11.91 15.28
C GLN A 63 -0.12 -10.66 16.17
N ASN A 64 1.06 -10.45 16.77
CA ASN A 64 1.28 -9.29 17.64
C ASN A 64 1.21 -7.98 16.87
N LEU A 65 1.74 -7.93 15.65
CA LEU A 65 1.64 -6.77 14.77
C LEU A 65 0.18 -6.50 14.37
N ARG A 66 -0.58 -7.53 13.96
CA ARG A 66 -2.01 -7.42 13.63
C ARG A 66 -2.82 -6.91 14.82
N LYS A 67 -2.57 -7.40 16.05
CA LYS A 67 -3.21 -6.90 17.28
C LYS A 67 -2.86 -5.43 17.56
N ALA A 68 -1.59 -5.04 17.36
CA ALA A 68 -1.15 -3.66 17.55
C ALA A 68 -1.82 -2.71 16.53
N ILE A 69 -1.88 -3.10 15.26
CA ILE A 69 -2.59 -2.35 14.20
C ILE A 69 -4.08 -2.25 14.54
N SER A 70 -4.72 -3.37 14.88
CA SER A 70 -6.13 -3.43 15.28
C SER A 70 -6.45 -2.44 16.41
N LYS A 71 -5.61 -2.38 17.43
CA LYS A 71 -5.75 -1.43 18.54
C LYS A 71 -5.58 0.02 18.09
N ALA A 72 -4.53 0.30 17.29
CA ALA A 72 -4.22 1.65 16.85
C ALA A 72 -5.30 2.24 15.93
N TYR A 73 -5.84 1.43 15.02
CA TYR A 73 -6.81 1.85 14.00
C TYR A 73 -8.26 1.44 14.33
N LYS A 74 -8.53 0.87 15.51
CA LYS A 74 -9.87 0.44 15.95
C LYS A 74 -10.60 -0.41 14.91
N CYS A 75 -9.91 -1.46 14.42
CA CYS A 75 -10.41 -2.38 13.40
C CYS A 75 -10.18 -3.85 13.81
N ASN A 76 -10.79 -4.80 13.09
CA ASN A 76 -10.69 -6.22 13.43
C ASN A 76 -9.36 -6.83 12.98
N SER A 77 -8.59 -7.42 13.90
CA SER A 77 -7.31 -8.06 13.60
C SER A 77 -7.41 -9.23 12.62
N GLU A 78 -8.56 -9.94 12.56
CA GLU A 78 -8.78 -11.06 11.65
C GLU A 78 -8.99 -10.61 10.19
N LYS A 79 -9.25 -9.33 9.97
CA LYS A 79 -9.37 -8.69 8.67
C LYS A 79 -8.07 -8.02 8.19
N ILE A 80 -6.94 -8.24 8.90
CA ILE A 80 -5.63 -7.67 8.58
C ILE A 80 -4.72 -8.75 8.01
N ILE A 81 -4.01 -8.43 6.92
CA ILE A 81 -2.87 -9.17 6.42
C ILE A 81 -1.63 -8.27 6.41
N CYS A 82 -0.49 -8.78 6.88
CA CYS A 82 0.79 -8.08 6.83
C CYS A 82 1.61 -8.56 5.64
N GLY A 83 2.36 -7.64 5.03
CA GLY A 83 3.21 -7.90 3.88
C GLY A 83 4.57 -7.21 3.98
N ALA A 84 5.52 -7.63 3.15
CA ALA A 84 6.81 -6.97 2.97
C ALA A 84 6.64 -5.62 2.24
N GLY A 85 6.03 -4.66 2.94
CA GLY A 85 5.42 -3.45 2.41
C GLY A 85 3.99 -3.70 1.94
N SER A 86 3.21 -2.63 1.73
CA SER A 86 1.92 -2.73 1.04
C SER A 86 2.05 -3.25 -0.39
N ASP A 87 3.23 -3.11 -0.96
CA ASP A 87 3.62 -3.55 -2.29
C ASP A 87 3.42 -5.06 -2.50
N GLU A 88 3.87 -5.89 -1.55
CA GLU A 88 3.61 -7.34 -1.58
C GLU A 88 2.12 -7.65 -1.48
N VAL A 89 1.36 -6.88 -0.71
CA VAL A 89 -0.10 -7.07 -0.63
C VAL A 89 -0.77 -6.75 -1.98
N ILE A 90 -0.31 -5.72 -2.71
CA ILE A 90 -0.78 -5.43 -4.07
C ILE A 90 -0.50 -6.61 -5.00
N GLN A 91 0.71 -7.17 -4.94
CA GLN A 91 1.09 -8.34 -5.72
C GLN A 91 0.15 -9.53 -5.44
N MET A 92 -0.06 -9.84 -4.16
CA MET A 92 -0.95 -10.93 -3.75
C MET A 92 -2.40 -10.70 -4.20
N LEU A 93 -2.91 -9.46 -4.12
CA LEU A 93 -4.25 -9.15 -4.64
C LEU A 93 -4.35 -9.39 -6.15
N CYS A 94 -3.35 -8.98 -6.92
CA CYS A 94 -3.32 -9.25 -8.35
C CYS A 94 -3.31 -10.76 -8.64
N GLN A 95 -2.51 -11.54 -7.89
CA GLN A 95 -2.46 -13.00 -8.04
C GLN A 95 -3.77 -13.68 -7.66
N LEU A 96 -4.48 -13.17 -6.65
CA LEU A 96 -5.72 -13.76 -6.16
C LEU A 96 -6.93 -13.48 -7.08
N PHE A 97 -7.02 -12.27 -7.63
CA PHE A 97 -8.23 -11.79 -8.30
C PHE A 97 -8.16 -11.78 -9.82
N LEU A 98 -6.96 -11.90 -10.41
CA LEU A 98 -6.76 -11.65 -11.83
C LEU A 98 -6.29 -12.90 -12.58
N ASN A 99 -6.89 -13.12 -13.73
CA ASN A 99 -6.46 -14.08 -14.74
C ASN A 99 -6.09 -13.35 -16.04
N PRO A 100 -5.38 -14.00 -16.98
CA PRO A 100 -5.24 -13.49 -18.34
C PRO A 100 -6.62 -13.15 -18.94
N LYS A 101 -6.73 -11.98 -19.62
CA LYS A 101 -7.96 -11.39 -20.18
C LYS A 101 -8.85 -10.63 -19.19
N ASP A 102 -8.65 -10.72 -17.88
CA ASP A 102 -9.30 -9.81 -16.93
C ASP A 102 -8.75 -8.38 -17.08
N GLU A 103 -9.52 -7.40 -16.64
CA GLU A 103 -9.16 -5.99 -16.71
C GLU A 103 -9.01 -5.38 -15.32
N VAL A 104 -8.02 -4.49 -15.21
CA VAL A 104 -7.79 -3.65 -14.04
C VAL A 104 -7.85 -2.20 -14.45
N VAL A 105 -8.67 -1.40 -13.78
CA VAL A 105 -8.74 0.04 -14.02
C VAL A 105 -7.85 0.76 -13.00
N VAL A 106 -6.99 1.62 -13.51
CA VAL A 106 -6.06 2.46 -12.71
C VAL A 106 -6.10 3.91 -13.22
N PRO A 107 -5.94 4.92 -12.38
CA PRO A 107 -5.71 6.29 -12.84
C PRO A 107 -4.40 6.38 -13.64
N GLU A 108 -4.34 7.28 -14.60
CA GLU A 108 -3.22 7.42 -15.54
C GLU A 108 -1.90 7.74 -14.83
N TYR A 109 -1.96 8.69 -13.88
CA TYR A 109 -0.82 9.10 -13.04
C TYR A 109 -0.94 8.49 -11.64
N SER A 110 -0.86 7.16 -11.55
CA SER A 110 -0.94 6.42 -10.30
C SER A 110 0.33 5.63 -10.01
N PHE A 111 0.40 5.04 -8.82
CA PHE A 111 1.55 4.26 -8.40
C PHE A 111 1.82 3.10 -9.38
N LEU A 112 3.05 3.05 -9.86
CA LEU A 112 3.47 2.19 -10.97
C LEU A 112 3.21 0.70 -10.73
N MET A 113 3.27 0.25 -9.47
CA MET A 113 3.18 -1.18 -9.17
C MET A 113 1.79 -1.78 -9.42
N TYR A 114 0.70 -0.99 -9.39
CA TYR A 114 -0.61 -1.51 -9.77
C TYR A 114 -0.61 -2.09 -11.17
N ARG A 115 -0.03 -1.36 -12.13
CA ARG A 115 0.05 -1.80 -13.53
C ARG A 115 1.08 -2.89 -13.76
N ILE A 116 2.20 -2.88 -13.02
CA ILE A 116 3.25 -3.89 -13.16
C ILE A 116 2.72 -5.25 -12.71
N TYR A 117 2.20 -5.36 -11.49
CA TYR A 117 1.69 -6.64 -10.97
C TYR A 117 0.50 -7.16 -11.76
N SER A 118 -0.40 -6.28 -12.21
CA SER A 118 -1.52 -6.68 -13.09
C SER A 118 -1.02 -7.29 -14.40
N LYS A 119 0.00 -6.69 -15.03
CA LYS A 119 0.57 -7.24 -16.28
C LYS A 119 1.34 -8.55 -16.06
N ILE A 120 2.00 -8.73 -14.91
CA ILE A 120 2.73 -9.97 -14.58
C ILE A 120 1.78 -11.16 -14.59
N VAL A 121 0.58 -11.02 -14.06
CA VAL A 121 -0.45 -12.09 -14.08
C VAL A 121 -1.20 -12.18 -15.41
N GLY A 122 -0.89 -11.31 -16.38
CA GLY A 122 -1.45 -11.32 -17.73
C GLY A 122 -2.76 -10.53 -17.88
N ALA A 123 -3.17 -9.78 -16.87
CA ALA A 123 -4.34 -8.93 -16.94
C ALA A 123 -4.09 -7.67 -17.81
N LYS A 124 -5.15 -7.16 -18.42
CA LYS A 124 -5.12 -5.92 -19.19
C LYS A 124 -5.29 -4.72 -18.26
N VAL A 125 -4.36 -3.78 -18.32
CA VAL A 125 -4.44 -2.50 -17.61
C VAL A 125 -5.20 -1.49 -18.47
N VAL A 126 -6.24 -0.91 -17.90
CA VAL A 126 -7.08 0.11 -18.52
C VAL A 126 -6.89 1.42 -17.75
N PHE A 127 -6.45 2.45 -18.44
CA PHE A 127 -6.17 3.75 -17.83
C PHE A 127 -7.42 4.64 -17.83
N ALA A 128 -7.75 5.20 -16.66
CA ALA A 128 -8.72 6.25 -16.50
C ALA A 128 -8.02 7.61 -16.49
N LYS A 129 -8.45 8.54 -17.33
CA LYS A 129 -7.87 9.88 -17.39
C LYS A 129 -8.08 10.64 -16.07
N GLU A 130 -7.11 11.43 -15.71
CA GLU A 130 -7.21 12.39 -14.62
C GLU A 130 -7.58 13.77 -15.18
N ILE A 131 -8.27 14.57 -14.38
CA ILE A 131 -8.63 15.95 -14.73
C ILE A 131 -7.79 16.87 -13.84
N ASN A 132 -6.93 17.69 -14.45
CA ASN A 132 -6.00 18.55 -13.72
C ASN A 132 -5.15 17.76 -12.68
N PHE A 133 -4.64 16.59 -13.08
CA PHE A 133 -3.88 15.68 -12.22
C PHE A 133 -4.65 15.13 -11.00
N LYS A 134 -5.97 15.31 -10.97
CA LYS A 134 -6.85 14.72 -9.95
C LYS A 134 -7.57 13.51 -10.53
N VAL A 135 -7.63 12.44 -9.77
CA VAL A 135 -8.43 11.25 -10.11
C VAL A 135 -9.89 11.63 -10.30
N SER A 136 -10.50 11.15 -11.38
CA SER A 136 -11.91 11.43 -11.69
C SER A 136 -12.75 10.17 -11.57
N VAL A 137 -13.76 10.22 -10.69
CA VAL A 137 -14.73 9.12 -10.51
C VAL A 137 -15.44 8.80 -11.83
N ASN A 138 -15.87 9.80 -12.57
CA ASN A 138 -16.57 9.63 -13.85
C ASN A 138 -15.67 8.96 -14.89
N GLU A 139 -14.40 9.37 -14.99
CA GLU A 139 -13.46 8.75 -15.93
C GLU A 139 -13.14 7.30 -15.57
N ILE A 140 -13.03 6.95 -14.28
CA ILE A 140 -12.93 5.56 -13.84
C ILE A 140 -14.17 4.77 -14.29
N LEU A 141 -15.37 5.28 -14.02
CA LEU A 141 -16.62 4.58 -14.32
C LEU A 141 -16.81 4.35 -15.81
N LYS A 142 -16.40 5.27 -16.68
CA LYS A 142 -16.41 5.11 -18.15
C LYS A 142 -15.54 3.94 -18.64
N LYS A 143 -14.53 3.54 -17.84
CA LYS A 143 -13.58 2.47 -18.22
C LYS A 143 -13.99 1.10 -17.70
N ILE A 144 -15.06 1.00 -16.91
CA ILE A 144 -15.54 -0.28 -16.35
C ILE A 144 -16.20 -1.11 -17.44
N THR A 145 -15.80 -2.36 -17.53
CA THR A 145 -16.39 -3.36 -18.41
C THR A 145 -16.81 -4.63 -17.63
N LYS A 146 -17.43 -5.58 -18.30
CA LYS A 146 -17.74 -6.90 -17.71
C LYS A 146 -16.48 -7.69 -17.32
N LYS A 147 -15.29 -7.34 -17.86
CA LYS A 147 -14.00 -7.97 -17.58
C LYS A 147 -13.26 -7.31 -16.41
N THR A 148 -13.71 -6.15 -15.95
CA THR A 148 -13.06 -5.44 -14.83
C THR A 148 -13.23 -6.21 -13.54
N LYS A 149 -12.12 -6.54 -12.88
CA LYS A 149 -12.08 -7.24 -11.59
C LYS A 149 -11.64 -6.35 -10.45
N ILE A 150 -10.67 -5.46 -10.70
CA ILE A 150 -10.10 -4.56 -9.71
C ILE A 150 -10.12 -3.13 -10.24
N VAL A 151 -10.42 -2.19 -9.35
CA VAL A 151 -10.13 -0.76 -9.52
C VAL A 151 -9.15 -0.38 -8.42
N PHE A 152 -7.97 0.13 -8.79
CA PHE A 152 -7.02 0.73 -7.83
C PHE A 152 -7.15 2.24 -7.83
N ILE A 153 -7.18 2.82 -6.64
CA ILE A 153 -6.98 4.25 -6.41
C ILE A 153 -6.00 4.44 -5.25
N ALA A 154 -5.10 5.42 -5.35
CA ALA A 154 -4.35 5.92 -4.22
C ALA A 154 -5.03 7.19 -3.70
N ASN A 155 -5.25 7.28 -2.39
CA ASN A 155 -5.94 8.43 -1.81
C ASN A 155 -5.36 8.83 -0.44
N PRO A 156 -4.47 9.85 -0.38
CA PRO A 156 -4.01 10.74 -1.47
C PRO A 156 -3.23 10.03 -2.58
N ASN A 157 -3.28 10.60 -3.79
CA ASN A 157 -2.64 10.01 -4.95
C ASN A 157 -1.12 10.25 -4.99
N ASN A 158 -0.40 9.24 -5.42
CA ASN A 158 1.03 9.31 -5.73
C ASN A 158 1.21 9.08 -7.24
N PRO A 159 1.79 10.03 -8.02
CA PRO A 159 2.67 11.11 -7.56
C PRO A 159 2.01 12.49 -7.43
N THR A 160 0.73 12.66 -7.77
CA THR A 160 0.11 13.98 -7.99
C THR A 160 -0.16 14.76 -6.69
N GLY A 161 -0.25 14.07 -5.54
CA GLY A 161 -0.60 14.67 -4.25
C GLY A 161 -2.07 15.11 -4.12
N THR A 162 -2.86 14.94 -5.15
CA THR A 162 -4.30 15.23 -5.12
C THR A 162 -5.06 14.14 -4.39
N TYR A 163 -6.30 14.42 -3.98
CA TYR A 163 -7.13 13.45 -3.29
C TYR A 163 -8.58 13.52 -3.73
N LEU A 164 -9.27 12.41 -3.57
CA LEU A 164 -10.73 12.31 -3.65
C LEU A 164 -11.31 12.62 -2.27
N THR A 165 -12.35 13.44 -2.26
CA THR A 165 -13.14 13.70 -1.05
C THR A 165 -13.88 12.45 -0.58
N LYS A 166 -14.31 12.44 0.67
CA LYS A 166 -15.16 11.39 1.25
C LYS A 166 -16.36 11.08 0.34
N THR A 167 -17.03 12.12 -0.17
CA THR A 167 -18.20 11.99 -1.03
C THR A 167 -17.85 11.31 -2.36
N GLU A 168 -16.76 11.73 -3.01
CA GLU A 168 -16.30 11.16 -4.27
C GLU A 168 -15.93 9.66 -4.11
N VAL A 169 -15.27 9.28 -3.01
CA VAL A 169 -14.90 7.88 -2.75
C VAL A 169 -16.13 7.01 -2.47
N LEU A 170 -17.11 7.53 -1.72
CA LEU A 170 -18.38 6.83 -1.47
C LEU A 170 -19.19 6.68 -2.77
N GLU A 171 -19.23 7.72 -3.60
CA GLU A 171 -19.87 7.69 -4.91
C GLU A 171 -19.25 6.63 -5.83
N LEU A 172 -17.91 6.62 -5.92
CA LEU A 172 -17.20 5.60 -6.71
C LEU A 172 -17.63 4.20 -6.27
N ARG A 173 -17.58 3.88 -4.96
CA ARG A 173 -17.96 2.55 -4.49
C ARG A 173 -19.43 2.23 -4.76
N LYS A 174 -20.33 3.20 -4.60
CA LYS A 174 -21.78 3.03 -4.83
C LYS A 174 -22.08 2.68 -6.30
N LYS A 175 -21.38 3.34 -7.24
CA LYS A 175 -21.59 3.16 -8.69
C LYS A 175 -20.86 1.95 -9.27
N LEU A 176 -19.80 1.46 -8.64
CA LEU A 176 -19.10 0.25 -9.08
C LEU A 176 -19.95 -1.00 -8.83
N ASN A 177 -19.91 -1.95 -9.77
CA ASN A 177 -20.52 -3.26 -9.57
C ASN A 177 -19.98 -3.92 -8.28
N LYS A 178 -20.85 -4.61 -7.53
CA LYS A 178 -20.50 -5.28 -6.27
C LYS A 178 -19.46 -6.38 -6.44
N LYS A 179 -19.31 -6.95 -7.64
CA LYS A 179 -18.32 -7.99 -7.98
C LYS A 179 -16.91 -7.42 -8.25
N ILE A 180 -16.77 -6.11 -8.39
CA ILE A 180 -15.48 -5.44 -8.59
C ILE A 180 -14.89 -5.08 -7.23
N LEU A 181 -13.65 -5.50 -7.00
CA LEU A 181 -12.87 -5.09 -5.83
C LEU A 181 -12.38 -3.65 -6.02
N LEU A 182 -12.74 -2.76 -5.10
CA LEU A 182 -12.14 -1.45 -5.00
C LEU A 182 -10.95 -1.54 -4.02
N VAL A 183 -9.75 -1.30 -4.53
CA VAL A 183 -8.53 -1.23 -3.70
C VAL A 183 -8.17 0.24 -3.48
N ILE A 184 -8.15 0.67 -2.23
CA ILE A 184 -7.79 2.03 -1.83
C ILE A 184 -6.44 1.98 -1.15
N ASP A 185 -5.45 2.62 -1.77
CA ASP A 185 -4.12 2.74 -1.19
C ASP A 185 -4.04 4.02 -0.35
N ASP A 186 -4.15 3.81 0.95
CA ASP A 186 -4.11 4.82 2.00
C ASP A 186 -2.66 5.06 2.52
N ALA A 187 -1.63 4.86 1.68
CA ALA A 187 -0.23 4.99 2.10
C ALA A 187 0.13 6.35 2.70
N TYR A 188 -0.64 7.38 2.38
CA TYR A 188 -0.43 8.76 2.86
C TYR A 188 -1.60 9.28 3.71
N ALA A 189 -2.55 8.44 4.09
CA ALA A 189 -3.75 8.86 4.81
C ALA A 189 -3.47 9.54 6.15
N GLU A 190 -2.39 9.14 6.84
CA GLU A 190 -1.99 9.75 8.11
C GLU A 190 -1.63 11.23 8.00
N TYR A 191 -1.24 11.71 6.81
CA TYR A 191 -0.88 13.11 6.60
C TYR A 191 -2.06 14.04 6.35
N MET A 192 -3.27 13.49 6.14
CA MET A 192 -4.44 14.28 5.78
C MET A 192 -5.09 14.95 6.98
N LYS A 193 -5.36 16.25 6.84
CA LYS A 193 -6.08 17.08 7.83
C LYS A 193 -7.35 17.72 7.26
N ASN A 194 -7.61 17.52 5.98
CA ASN A 194 -8.76 18.12 5.29
C ASN A 194 -10.07 17.53 5.84
N LYS A 195 -11.03 18.40 6.14
CA LYS A 195 -12.33 18.00 6.73
C LYS A 195 -13.20 17.17 5.79
N ASP A 196 -13.03 17.33 4.50
CA ASP A 196 -13.74 16.61 3.44
C ASP A 196 -13.06 15.30 3.04
N TYR A 197 -11.88 14.99 3.60
CA TYR A 197 -11.18 13.72 3.44
C TYR A 197 -11.61 12.71 4.50
N SER A 198 -11.61 11.43 4.12
CA SER A 198 -11.67 10.32 5.07
C SER A 198 -10.89 9.13 4.51
N SER A 199 -10.18 8.42 5.36
CA SER A 199 -9.44 7.23 4.92
C SER A 199 -10.38 6.13 4.44
N GLY A 200 -9.90 5.31 3.51
CA GLY A 200 -10.66 4.15 3.05
C GLY A 200 -11.04 3.21 4.20
N LEU A 201 -10.16 3.09 5.21
CA LEU A 201 -10.44 2.27 6.40
C LEU A 201 -11.64 2.80 7.19
N ASP A 202 -11.73 4.12 7.40
CA ASP A 202 -12.85 4.71 8.14
C ASP A 202 -14.17 4.58 7.37
N LEU A 203 -14.12 4.70 6.05
CA LEU A 203 -15.29 4.60 5.19
C LEU A 203 -15.80 3.16 5.04
N PHE A 204 -14.91 2.17 4.98
CA PHE A 204 -15.26 0.84 4.45
C PHE A 204 -14.84 -0.35 5.30
N LYS A 205 -14.48 -0.18 6.58
CA LYS A 205 -14.05 -1.31 7.44
C LYS A 205 -15.06 -2.48 7.54
N ASN A 206 -16.32 -2.24 7.18
CA ASN A 206 -17.39 -3.24 7.18
C ASN A 206 -17.88 -3.62 5.77
N LYS A 207 -17.14 -3.27 4.70
CA LYS A 207 -17.49 -3.63 3.32
C LYS A 207 -16.62 -4.78 2.82
N ASP A 208 -17.23 -5.77 2.19
CA ASP A 208 -16.54 -6.98 1.74
C ASP A 208 -15.86 -6.81 0.37
N ASN A 209 -16.28 -5.83 -0.40
CA ASN A 209 -15.77 -5.55 -1.75
C ASN A 209 -14.89 -4.31 -1.84
N VAL A 210 -14.28 -3.94 -0.72
CA VAL A 210 -13.23 -2.91 -0.62
C VAL A 210 -12.05 -3.49 0.11
N PHE A 211 -10.86 -3.20 -0.37
CA PHE A 211 -9.61 -3.59 0.27
C PHE A 211 -8.72 -2.35 0.46
N ILE A 212 -8.22 -2.16 1.67
CA ILE A 212 -7.44 -0.98 2.06
C ILE A 212 -5.99 -1.39 2.20
N LEU A 213 -5.08 -0.59 1.64
CA LEU A 213 -3.64 -0.77 1.78
C LEU A 213 -3.06 0.31 2.69
N ARG A 214 -2.12 -0.06 3.53
CA ARG A 214 -1.39 0.84 4.44
C ARG A 214 0.08 0.45 4.51
N THR A 215 0.94 1.40 4.81
CA THR A 215 2.38 1.17 4.89
C THR A 215 3.00 1.81 6.12
N PHE A 216 4.07 1.21 6.63
CA PHE A 216 4.94 1.83 7.62
C PHE A 216 6.12 2.60 6.98
N SER A 217 6.22 2.58 5.66
CA SER A 217 7.33 3.20 4.92
C SER A 217 7.32 4.73 4.94
N LYS A 218 6.15 5.36 5.16
CA LYS A 218 5.97 6.81 5.04
C LYS A 218 5.98 7.49 6.42
N MET A 219 4.84 7.71 7.04
CA MET A 219 4.69 8.37 8.33
C MET A 219 5.62 7.80 9.42
N PHE A 220 5.79 6.49 9.45
CA PHE A 220 6.55 5.81 10.51
C PHE A 220 8.05 5.68 10.23
N GLY A 221 8.51 6.06 9.02
CA GLY A 221 9.92 6.06 8.65
C GLY A 221 10.58 4.68 8.52
N LEU A 222 9.81 3.60 8.29
CA LEU A 222 10.30 2.23 8.22
C LEU A 222 10.48 1.71 6.78
N ALA A 223 10.84 2.58 5.84
CA ALA A 223 10.89 2.25 4.41
C ALA A 223 11.80 1.05 4.10
N SER A 224 13.00 1.00 4.70
CA SER A 224 13.98 -0.07 4.49
C SER A 224 13.59 -1.39 5.18
N LEU A 225 12.76 -1.36 6.20
CA LEU A 225 12.33 -2.56 6.93
C LEU A 225 11.28 -3.37 6.18
N ARG A 226 10.71 -2.82 5.11
CA ARG A 226 9.73 -3.49 4.26
C ARG A 226 8.58 -4.07 5.07
N VAL A 227 7.75 -3.24 5.66
CA VAL A 227 6.54 -3.63 6.38
C VAL A 227 5.36 -2.75 5.99
N GLY A 228 4.25 -3.41 5.68
CA GLY A 228 2.96 -2.80 5.36
C GLY A 228 1.84 -3.78 5.66
N TRP A 229 0.62 -3.37 5.42
CA TRP A 229 -0.53 -4.19 5.69
C TRP A 229 -1.72 -3.85 4.80
N GLY A 230 -2.62 -4.81 4.69
CA GLY A 230 -3.91 -4.63 4.05
C GLY A 230 -5.06 -4.99 4.98
N TYR A 231 -6.22 -4.40 4.72
CA TYR A 231 -7.46 -4.64 5.44
C TYR A 231 -8.60 -4.91 4.46
N GLY A 232 -9.30 -6.02 4.64
CA GLY A 232 -10.42 -6.40 3.79
C GLY A 232 -11.37 -7.37 4.49
N SER A 233 -12.31 -7.97 3.75
CA SER A 233 -13.15 -9.02 4.33
C SER A 233 -12.32 -10.22 4.79
N LYS A 234 -12.79 -10.90 5.83
CA LYS A 234 -12.10 -12.10 6.34
C LYS A 234 -11.87 -13.13 5.25
N LYS A 235 -12.84 -13.34 4.36
CA LYS A 235 -12.72 -14.27 3.22
C LYS A 235 -11.54 -13.92 2.31
N ILE A 236 -11.35 -12.65 1.98
CA ILE A 236 -10.22 -12.19 1.16
C ILE A 236 -8.91 -12.40 1.91
N VAL A 237 -8.86 -12.02 3.21
CA VAL A 237 -7.66 -12.18 4.03
C VAL A 237 -7.28 -13.65 4.20
N ASP A 238 -8.24 -14.54 4.40
CA ASP A 238 -7.99 -15.99 4.47
C ASP A 238 -7.40 -16.53 3.14
N ALA A 239 -7.97 -16.12 2.00
CA ALA A 239 -7.45 -16.50 0.69
C ALA A 239 -6.03 -15.94 0.42
N LEU A 240 -5.76 -14.70 0.83
CA LEU A 240 -4.41 -14.13 0.73
C LEU A 240 -3.41 -14.88 1.61
N ASN A 241 -3.80 -15.37 2.80
CA ASN A 241 -2.94 -16.17 3.65
C ASN A 241 -2.55 -17.52 3.04
N VAL A 242 -3.33 -18.06 2.07
CA VAL A 242 -2.99 -19.29 1.34
C VAL A 242 -1.81 -19.06 0.38
N ILE A 243 -1.78 -17.91 -0.30
CA ILE A 243 -0.77 -17.59 -1.31
C ILE A 243 0.41 -16.76 -0.76
N LYS A 244 0.29 -16.29 0.47
CA LYS A 244 1.32 -15.48 1.13
C LYS A 244 2.60 -16.28 1.32
N PRO A 245 3.79 -15.74 0.95
CA PRO A 245 5.07 -16.39 1.26
C PRO A 245 5.22 -16.65 2.77
N PRO A 246 5.76 -17.79 3.17
CA PRO A 246 6.01 -18.07 4.59
C PRO A 246 6.99 -17.04 5.17
N PHE A 247 6.71 -16.60 6.40
CA PHE A 247 7.57 -15.63 7.13
C PHE A 247 7.87 -14.33 6.38
N ASN A 248 6.96 -13.89 5.54
CA ASN A 248 7.13 -12.77 4.59
C ASN A 248 7.48 -11.42 5.23
N VAL A 249 7.11 -11.19 6.47
CA VAL A 249 7.49 -9.98 7.22
C VAL A 249 8.57 -10.32 8.24
N ASN A 250 9.75 -9.76 8.09
CA ASN A 250 10.87 -10.02 8.98
C ASN A 250 10.59 -9.60 10.43
N GLY A 251 11.24 -10.27 11.40
CA GLY A 251 10.97 -10.09 12.83
C GLY A 251 11.27 -8.67 13.33
N ILE A 252 12.37 -8.07 12.88
CA ILE A 252 12.73 -6.70 13.26
C ILE A 252 11.67 -5.71 12.78
N ALA A 253 11.17 -5.88 11.55
CA ALA A 253 10.13 -5.04 11.01
C ALA A 253 8.83 -5.14 11.80
N GLN A 254 8.44 -6.36 12.23
CA GLN A 254 7.26 -6.54 13.06
C GLN A 254 7.38 -5.79 14.40
N LEU A 255 8.50 -5.96 15.09
CA LEU A 255 8.76 -5.29 16.37
C LEU A 255 8.84 -3.76 16.23
N ALA A 256 9.59 -3.27 15.23
CA ALA A 256 9.73 -1.85 14.99
C ALA A 256 8.40 -1.18 14.62
N ALA A 257 7.55 -1.86 13.83
CA ALA A 257 6.22 -1.38 13.48
C ALA A 257 5.30 -1.28 14.72
N ILE A 258 5.32 -2.29 15.60
CA ILE A 258 4.56 -2.27 16.86
C ILE A 258 4.98 -1.07 17.72
N GLU A 259 6.27 -0.83 17.88
CA GLU A 259 6.75 0.30 18.70
C GLU A 259 6.49 1.65 18.03
N SER A 260 6.55 1.74 16.70
CA SER A 260 6.19 2.96 15.96
C SER A 260 4.74 3.39 16.19
N LEU A 261 3.81 2.43 16.25
CA LEU A 261 2.39 2.71 16.52
C LEU A 261 2.15 3.29 17.92
N LYS A 262 3.05 3.01 18.86
CA LYS A 262 3.00 3.55 20.24
C LYS A 262 3.64 4.95 20.37
N ASP A 263 4.35 5.42 19.34
CA ASP A 263 5.09 6.67 19.38
C ASP A 263 4.27 7.85 18.85
N LYS A 264 3.25 8.22 19.61
CA LYS A 264 2.35 9.33 19.24
C LYS A 264 3.08 10.67 19.12
N ALA A 265 4.09 10.93 19.95
CA ALA A 265 4.86 12.16 19.90
C ALA A 265 5.61 12.29 18.55
N PHE A 266 6.22 11.20 18.07
CA PHE A 266 6.86 11.18 16.77
C PHE A 266 5.86 11.39 15.63
N ILE A 267 4.69 10.76 15.68
CA ILE A 267 3.62 10.95 14.68
C ILE A 267 3.19 12.41 14.64
N THR A 268 2.94 13.02 15.80
CA THR A 268 2.56 14.45 15.89
C THR A 268 3.66 15.35 15.32
N LYS A 269 4.93 15.08 15.64
CA LYS A 269 6.08 15.84 15.11
C LYS A 269 6.19 15.69 13.59
N SER A 270 5.98 14.49 13.06
CA SER A 270 6.01 14.23 11.60
C SER A 270 4.89 14.98 10.87
N LEU A 271 3.69 15.01 11.45
CA LEU A 271 2.57 15.77 10.92
C LEU A 271 2.83 17.28 10.96
N SER A 272 3.38 17.78 12.05
CA SER A 272 3.75 19.20 12.18
C SER A 272 4.73 19.62 11.10
N LEU A 273 5.80 18.82 10.87
CA LEU A 273 6.80 19.12 9.85
C LEU A 273 6.22 19.23 8.45
N ILE A 274 5.33 18.31 8.08
CA ILE A 274 4.73 18.28 6.74
C ILE A 274 3.77 19.45 6.53
N HIS A 275 3.11 19.93 7.59
CA HIS A 275 2.10 20.99 7.50
C HIS A 275 2.62 22.41 7.83
N ILE A 276 3.91 22.54 8.14
CA ILE A 276 4.56 23.86 8.28
C ILE A 276 4.68 24.56 6.92
#